data_ecad8180de877bfd692c5cfb4bbc578e
#
_entry.id   ecad8180de877bfd692c5cfb4bbc578e
#
_cell.length_a   1.000
_cell.length_b   1.000
_cell.length_c   1.000
_cell.angle_alpha   90.00
_cell.angle_beta   90.00
_cell.angle_gamma   90.00
#
_symmetry.space_group_name_H-M   'P 1'
#
loop_
_entity.id
_entity.type
_entity.pdbx_description
1 polymer ?
#
loop_
_entity_poly.entity_id
_entity_poly.type
_entity_poly.pdbx_seq_one_letter_code
_entity_poly.pdbx_strand_id
1 'polypeptide(L)'
;LLEIFLRSRVDEHSRIIKSRVMQNFKVRTYDVQQATPKTAIFILNRGRNAGKPLQEPCPNCFILYCSNLEEMENVYWTFYALWKHGFFHPYLCGSVIEMLRISELKTLMRNFIIPALEKSSQNPEMTLKIKSTWELEKKIEQQAKAVKELRDSLVRRYYLSM
;
A
#
# COMPACT_ATOMS: atom_id res chain seq x y z
N LEU A 1 -10.46 24.49 -33.03
CA LEU A 1 -9.31 23.76 -33.59
C LEU A 1 -8.15 23.69 -32.57
N LEU A 2 -7.77 24.80 -31.90
CA LEU A 2 -6.68 24.83 -30.91
C LEU A 2 -6.99 23.97 -29.67
N GLU A 3 -8.23 23.97 -29.17
CA GLU A 3 -8.65 23.13 -28.02
C GLU A 3 -8.62 21.62 -28.31
N ILE A 4 -8.94 21.22 -29.52
CA ILE A 4 -8.89 19.83 -29.97
C ILE A 4 -7.42 19.37 -30.07
N PHE A 5 -6.54 20.27 -30.54
CA PHE A 5 -5.10 20.00 -30.65
C PHE A 5 -4.41 19.92 -29.26
N LEU A 6 -4.83 20.75 -28.32
CA LEU A 6 -4.34 20.72 -26.93
C LEU A 6 -4.82 19.46 -26.19
N ARG A 7 -6.08 19.06 -26.35
CA ARG A 7 -6.61 17.81 -25.79
C ARG A 7 -5.89 16.59 -26.35
N SER A 8 -5.64 16.53 -27.65
CA SER A 8 -4.91 15.39 -28.24
C SER A 8 -3.47 15.27 -27.74
N ARG A 9 -2.76 16.40 -27.53
CA ARG A 9 -1.40 16.40 -26.93
C ARG A 9 -1.39 15.97 -25.47
N VAL A 10 -2.38 16.37 -24.69
CA VAL A 10 -2.51 15.95 -23.29
C VAL A 10 -2.80 14.45 -23.21
N ASP A 11 -3.66 13.93 -24.09
CA ASP A 11 -3.97 12.51 -24.16
C ASP A 11 -2.78 11.67 -24.64
N GLU A 12 -2.02 12.17 -25.59
CA GLU A 12 -0.82 11.50 -26.11
C GLU A 12 0.32 11.51 -25.07
N HIS A 13 0.52 12.62 -24.36
CA HIS A 13 1.47 12.72 -23.26
C HIS A 13 1.08 11.80 -22.10
N SER A 14 -0.20 11.75 -21.74
CA SER A 14 -0.74 10.82 -20.75
C SER A 14 -0.58 9.35 -21.18
N ARG A 15 -0.74 9.02 -22.46
CA ARG A 15 -0.49 7.66 -22.98
C ARG A 15 0.97 7.28 -22.96
N ILE A 16 1.88 8.21 -23.27
CA ILE A 16 3.33 7.96 -23.23
C ILE A 16 3.80 7.78 -21.80
N ILE A 17 3.30 8.60 -20.86
CA ILE A 17 3.58 8.45 -19.42
C ILE A 17 3.01 7.12 -18.91
N LYS A 18 1.77 6.76 -19.25
CA LYS A 18 1.17 5.46 -18.91
C LYS A 18 1.99 4.28 -19.43
N SER A 19 2.48 4.34 -20.65
CA SER A 19 3.31 3.28 -21.22
C SER A 19 4.66 3.17 -20.51
N ARG A 20 5.26 4.28 -20.12
CA ARG A 20 6.55 4.34 -19.41
C ARG A 20 6.44 3.87 -17.97
N VAL A 21 5.40 4.27 -17.26
CA VAL A 21 5.11 3.83 -15.88
C VAL A 21 4.73 2.34 -15.86
N MET A 22 3.95 1.87 -16.86
CA MET A 22 3.60 0.44 -16.96
C MET A 22 4.79 -0.49 -17.24
N GLN A 23 5.85 0.00 -17.90
CA GLN A 23 7.04 -0.81 -18.20
C GLN A 23 7.95 -1.01 -16.98
N ASN A 24 7.81 -0.21 -15.91
CA ASN A 24 8.75 -0.19 -14.80
C ASN A 24 8.32 -1.03 -13.58
N PHE A 25 7.02 -1.34 -13.40
CA PHE A 25 6.58 -2.12 -12.23
C PHE A 25 6.64 -3.62 -12.50
N LYS A 26 7.71 -4.26 -12.00
CA LYS A 26 7.83 -5.71 -12.01
C LYS A 26 7.29 -6.27 -10.70
N VAL A 27 6.20 -7.05 -10.78
CA VAL A 27 5.59 -7.74 -9.64
C VAL A 27 5.83 -9.24 -9.75
N ARG A 28 6.31 -9.85 -8.67
CA ARG A 28 6.51 -11.30 -8.54
C ARG A 28 6.03 -11.79 -7.18
N THR A 29 5.81 -13.09 -7.06
CA THR A 29 5.73 -13.72 -5.73
C THR A 29 7.10 -13.65 -5.08
N TYR A 30 7.12 -13.27 -3.80
CA TYR A 30 8.37 -13.22 -3.05
C TYR A 30 8.90 -14.62 -2.78
N ASP A 31 10.19 -14.80 -2.96
CA ASP A 31 10.92 -16.01 -2.62
C ASP A 31 11.98 -15.67 -1.58
N VAL A 32 11.94 -16.36 -0.44
CA VAL A 32 12.85 -16.15 0.70
C VAL A 32 14.32 -16.35 0.33
N GLN A 33 14.60 -17.14 -0.70
CA GLN A 33 15.97 -17.42 -1.15
C GLN A 33 16.55 -16.31 -2.03
N GLN A 34 15.74 -15.35 -2.49
CA GLN A 34 16.20 -14.27 -3.36
C GLN A 34 16.62 -13.05 -2.56
N ALA A 35 17.77 -12.47 -2.92
CA ALA A 35 18.22 -11.20 -2.40
C ALA A 35 17.18 -10.10 -2.71
N THR A 36 16.81 -9.33 -1.71
CA THR A 36 15.84 -8.24 -1.84
C THR A 36 16.55 -6.92 -2.15
N PRO A 37 16.20 -6.23 -3.23
CA PRO A 37 16.76 -4.91 -3.51
C PRO A 37 16.24 -3.87 -2.50
N LYS A 38 17.04 -2.84 -2.24
CA LYS A 38 16.69 -1.74 -1.33
C LYS A 38 15.49 -0.91 -1.79
N THR A 39 15.16 -0.98 -3.08
CA THR A 39 14.06 -0.24 -3.71
C THR A 39 12.88 -1.16 -4.06
N ALA A 40 12.50 -2.01 -3.13
CA ALA A 40 11.33 -2.87 -3.28
C ALA A 40 10.36 -2.70 -2.12
N ILE A 41 9.08 -2.84 -2.39
CA ILE A 41 8.04 -2.98 -1.38
C ILE A 41 7.42 -4.38 -1.46
N PHE A 42 6.85 -4.80 -0.37
CA PHE A 42 6.18 -6.10 -0.27
C PHE A 42 4.69 -5.86 -0.06
N ILE A 43 3.87 -6.67 -0.73
CA ILE A 43 2.41 -6.60 -0.63
C ILE A 43 1.92 -7.92 -0.07
N LEU A 44 1.30 -7.88 1.10
CA LEU A 44 0.74 -9.06 1.72
C LEU A 44 -0.32 -9.68 0.80
N ASN A 45 -0.21 -11.00 0.55
CA ASN A 45 -1.11 -11.67 -0.39
C ASN A 45 -2.13 -12.62 0.27
N ARG A 46 -2.03 -12.85 1.59
CA ARG A 46 -2.88 -13.82 2.30
C ARG A 46 -3.47 -13.23 3.58
N GLY A 47 -4.70 -13.65 3.91
CA GLY A 47 -5.46 -13.22 5.07
C GLY A 47 -6.23 -11.91 4.84
N ARG A 48 -7.02 -11.49 5.84
CA ARG A 48 -7.86 -10.28 5.81
C ARG A 48 -7.11 -8.99 5.47
N ASN A 49 -5.80 -8.98 5.71
CA ASN A 49 -4.94 -7.83 5.41
C ASN A 49 -4.27 -7.93 4.03
N ALA A 50 -4.69 -8.85 3.17
CA ALA A 50 -4.14 -8.95 1.82
C ALA A 50 -4.29 -7.60 1.08
N GLY A 51 -3.25 -7.20 0.36
CA GLY A 51 -3.11 -5.86 -0.23
C GLY A 51 -2.33 -4.86 0.64
N LYS A 52 -2.07 -5.18 1.93
CA LYS A 52 -1.29 -4.32 2.82
C LYS A 52 0.16 -4.21 2.35
N PRO A 53 0.70 -2.98 2.17
CA PRO A 53 2.12 -2.81 1.91
C PRO A 53 2.94 -3.06 3.18
N LEU A 54 4.08 -3.71 3.02
CA LEU A 54 5.02 -4.05 4.07
C LEU A 54 6.39 -3.48 3.71
N GLN A 55 7.14 -3.04 4.72
CA GLN A 55 8.54 -2.60 4.58
C GLN A 55 9.50 -3.79 4.59
N GLU A 56 9.13 -4.85 5.29
CA GLU A 56 9.90 -6.08 5.40
C GLU A 56 9.18 -7.24 4.72
N PRO A 57 9.92 -8.18 4.12
CA PRO A 57 9.33 -9.33 3.45
C PRO A 57 8.69 -10.31 4.44
N CYS A 58 7.67 -11.02 3.97
CA CYS A 58 7.13 -12.19 4.65
C CYS A 58 6.87 -13.32 3.65
N PRO A 59 6.73 -14.58 4.10
CA PRO A 59 6.54 -15.72 3.19
C PRO A 59 5.30 -15.60 2.28
N ASN A 60 4.28 -14.86 2.73
CA ASN A 60 3.02 -14.68 2.01
C ASN A 60 2.91 -13.26 1.45
N CYS A 61 3.85 -12.85 0.61
CA CYS A 61 3.80 -11.55 -0.04
C CYS A 61 4.23 -11.59 -1.50
N PHE A 62 3.87 -10.54 -2.21
CA PHE A 62 4.45 -10.20 -3.50
C PHE A 62 5.55 -9.19 -3.30
N ILE A 63 6.55 -9.22 -4.17
CA ILE A 63 7.58 -8.19 -4.26
C ILE A 63 7.29 -7.31 -5.48
N LEU A 64 7.33 -5.99 -5.26
CA LEU A 64 7.18 -4.98 -6.28
C LEU A 64 8.46 -4.14 -6.33
N TYR A 65 9.09 -4.12 -7.49
CA TYR A 65 10.34 -3.41 -7.72
C TYR A 65 10.06 -1.98 -8.12
N CYS A 66 10.75 -1.03 -7.49
CA CYS A 66 10.69 0.40 -7.80
C CYS A 66 12.03 0.86 -8.38
N SER A 67 12.03 1.93 -9.16
CA SER A 67 13.22 2.46 -9.82
C SER A 67 14.12 3.22 -8.84
N ASN A 68 13.53 3.87 -7.83
CA ASN A 68 14.23 4.66 -6.82
C ASN A 68 13.44 4.71 -5.51
N LEU A 69 14.02 5.34 -4.48
CA LEU A 69 13.44 5.45 -3.14
C LEU A 69 12.19 6.36 -3.12
N GLU A 70 12.16 7.41 -3.90
CA GLU A 70 11.02 8.33 -3.98
C GLU A 70 9.79 7.62 -4.57
N GLU A 71 9.98 6.90 -5.67
CA GLU A 71 8.94 6.07 -6.27
C GLU A 71 8.45 5.00 -5.28
N MET A 72 9.39 4.34 -4.57
CA MET A 72 9.08 3.34 -3.56
C MET A 72 8.20 3.94 -2.44
N GLU A 73 8.53 5.12 -1.93
CA GLU A 73 7.74 5.78 -0.89
C GLU A 73 6.34 6.15 -1.40
N ASN A 74 6.24 6.70 -2.61
CA ASN A 74 4.95 7.05 -3.21
C ASN A 74 4.08 5.82 -3.45
N VAL A 75 4.66 4.73 -3.96
CA VAL A 75 3.97 3.45 -4.15
C VAL A 75 3.50 2.89 -2.81
N TYR A 76 4.36 2.89 -1.78
CA TYR A 76 4.01 2.41 -0.45
C TYR A 76 2.79 3.14 0.12
N TRP A 77 2.79 4.47 0.11
CA TRP A 77 1.69 5.26 0.67
C TRP A 77 0.40 5.16 -0.16
N THR A 78 0.51 5.02 -1.47
CA THR A 78 -0.65 4.76 -2.33
C THR A 78 -1.29 3.42 -2.01
N PHE A 79 -0.50 2.34 -1.92
CA PHE A 79 -1.00 1.04 -1.50
C PHE A 79 -1.59 1.07 -0.09
N TYR A 80 -0.94 1.77 0.84
CA TYR A 80 -1.41 1.91 2.21
C TYR A 80 -2.80 2.58 2.26
N ALA A 81 -2.98 3.68 1.56
CA ALA A 81 -4.25 4.39 1.48
C ALA A 81 -5.36 3.50 0.90
N LEU A 82 -5.09 2.83 -0.21
CA LEU A 82 -6.04 1.92 -0.84
C LEU A 82 -6.39 0.73 0.07
N TRP A 83 -5.39 0.13 0.74
CA TRP A 83 -5.62 -0.96 1.68
C TRP A 83 -6.46 -0.51 2.88
N LYS A 84 -6.15 0.62 3.51
CA LYS A 84 -6.92 1.17 4.64
C LYS A 84 -8.36 1.47 4.27
N HIS A 85 -8.61 1.89 3.04
CA HIS A 85 -9.97 2.11 2.52
C HIS A 85 -10.71 0.81 2.17
N GLY A 86 -10.07 -0.36 2.31
CA GLY A 86 -10.69 -1.64 1.97
C GLY A 86 -10.76 -1.95 0.48
N PHE A 87 -9.99 -1.23 -0.35
CA PHE A 87 -10.02 -1.35 -1.81
C PHE A 87 -9.79 -2.78 -2.31
N PHE A 88 -8.97 -3.56 -1.62
CA PHE A 88 -8.63 -4.92 -2.05
C PHE A 88 -9.68 -5.98 -1.68
N HIS A 89 -10.56 -5.70 -0.71
CA HIS A 89 -11.51 -6.70 -0.18
C HIS A 89 -12.39 -7.35 -1.26
N PRO A 90 -12.98 -6.62 -2.23
CA PRO A 90 -13.83 -7.24 -3.27
C PRO A 90 -13.07 -8.18 -4.22
N TYR A 91 -11.73 -8.11 -4.23
CA TYR A 91 -10.87 -8.89 -5.13
C TYR A 91 -10.18 -10.06 -4.44
N LEU A 92 -10.46 -10.25 -3.14
CA LEU A 92 -9.95 -11.39 -2.40
C LEU A 92 -10.75 -12.64 -2.77
N CYS A 93 -10.07 -13.76 -2.85
CA CYS A 93 -10.67 -15.06 -3.12
C CYS A 93 -10.26 -16.06 -2.04
N GLY A 94 -11.01 -17.12 -1.88
CA GLY A 94 -10.81 -18.16 -0.88
C GLY A 94 -11.85 -18.13 0.24
N SER A 95 -12.41 -19.29 0.57
CA SER A 95 -13.49 -19.43 1.56
C SER A 95 -13.00 -19.59 2.99
N VAL A 96 -11.80 -20.11 3.19
CA VAL A 96 -11.21 -20.36 4.52
C VAL A 96 -10.16 -19.30 4.85
N ILE A 97 -9.27 -19.04 3.91
CA ILE A 97 -8.26 -17.99 4.01
C ILE A 97 -8.36 -17.14 2.76
N GLU A 98 -8.72 -15.88 2.96
CA GLU A 98 -8.76 -14.89 1.89
C GLU A 98 -7.36 -14.69 1.30
N MET A 99 -7.27 -14.54 -0.02
CA MET A 99 -6.01 -14.29 -0.70
C MET A 99 -6.19 -13.36 -1.91
N LEU A 100 -5.20 -12.54 -2.15
CA LEU A 100 -5.07 -11.75 -3.36
C LEU A 100 -4.21 -12.54 -4.36
N ARG A 101 -4.73 -12.83 -5.55
CA ARG A 101 -3.95 -13.49 -6.60
C ARG A 101 -3.04 -12.49 -7.31
N ILE A 102 -1.89 -12.96 -7.78
CA ILE A 102 -0.94 -12.10 -8.53
C ILE A 102 -1.55 -11.58 -9.84
N SER A 103 -2.40 -12.36 -10.49
CA SER A 103 -3.14 -11.93 -11.69
C SER A 103 -4.08 -10.77 -11.39
N GLU A 104 -4.83 -10.86 -10.29
CA GLU A 104 -5.70 -9.79 -9.81
C GLU A 104 -4.89 -8.54 -9.48
N LEU A 105 -3.81 -8.68 -8.68
CA LEU A 105 -2.96 -7.55 -8.35
C LEU A 105 -2.43 -6.85 -9.61
N LYS A 106 -1.95 -7.60 -10.62
CA LYS A 106 -1.49 -7.02 -11.89
C LYS A 106 -2.60 -6.28 -12.64
N THR A 107 -3.82 -6.79 -12.62
CA THR A 107 -4.99 -6.13 -13.20
C THR A 107 -5.35 -4.86 -12.45
N LEU A 108 -5.38 -4.92 -11.12
CA LEU A 108 -5.64 -3.76 -10.25
C LEU A 108 -4.55 -2.69 -10.40
N MET A 109 -3.29 -3.09 -10.49
CA MET A 109 -2.19 -2.15 -10.75
C MET A 109 -2.43 -1.39 -12.04
N ARG A 110 -2.73 -2.09 -13.13
CA ARG A 110 -2.93 -1.46 -14.44
C ARG A 110 -4.13 -0.50 -14.47
N ASN A 111 -5.25 -0.93 -13.89
CA ASN A 111 -6.51 -0.22 -14.05
C ASN A 111 -6.74 0.87 -13.00
N PHE A 112 -6.15 0.75 -11.81
CA PHE A 112 -6.47 1.63 -10.68
C PHE A 112 -5.23 2.19 -9.99
N ILE A 113 -4.22 1.35 -9.68
CA ILE A 113 -3.11 1.77 -8.81
C ILE A 113 -2.16 2.69 -9.57
N ILE A 114 -1.78 2.38 -10.81
CA ILE A 114 -0.94 3.23 -11.62
C ILE A 114 -1.58 4.61 -11.87
N PRO A 115 -2.86 4.71 -12.27
CA PRO A 115 -3.55 6.01 -12.32
C PRO A 115 -3.59 6.76 -10.98
N ALA A 116 -3.71 6.05 -9.85
CA ALA A 116 -3.66 6.66 -8.52
C ALA A 116 -2.25 7.19 -8.20
N LEU A 117 -1.20 6.47 -8.58
CA LEU A 117 0.20 6.91 -8.45
C LEU A 117 0.49 8.17 -9.27
N GLU A 118 -0.01 8.24 -10.49
CA GLU A 118 0.11 9.44 -11.33
C GLU A 118 -0.54 10.66 -10.65
N LYS A 119 -1.74 10.49 -10.09
CA LYS A 119 -2.42 11.56 -9.33
C LYS A 119 -1.67 11.95 -8.05
N SER A 120 -1.13 10.97 -7.33
CA SER A 120 -0.34 11.19 -6.12
C SER A 120 0.96 11.95 -6.42
N SER A 121 1.64 11.63 -7.51
CA SER A 121 2.86 12.34 -7.96
C SER A 121 2.57 13.79 -8.35
N GLN A 122 1.37 14.07 -8.88
CA GLN A 122 0.92 15.44 -9.19
C GLN A 122 0.51 16.23 -7.95
N ASN A 123 0.22 15.57 -6.82
CA ASN A 123 -0.19 16.18 -5.58
C ASN A 123 0.53 15.58 -4.37
N PRO A 124 1.83 15.90 -4.18
CA PRO A 124 2.65 15.35 -3.10
C PRO A 124 2.12 15.71 -1.69
N GLU A 125 1.39 16.80 -1.56
CA GLU A 125 0.75 17.21 -0.29
C GLU A 125 -0.22 16.14 0.23
N MET A 126 -0.92 15.44 -0.67
CA MET A 126 -1.85 14.37 -0.30
C MET A 126 -1.11 13.17 0.33
N THR A 127 0.03 12.81 -0.22
CA THR A 127 0.88 11.74 0.33
C THR A 127 1.38 12.11 1.73
N LEU A 128 1.78 13.36 1.93
CA LEU A 128 2.19 13.86 3.25
C LEU A 128 1.05 13.84 4.27
N LYS A 129 -0.17 14.22 3.86
CA LYS A 129 -1.37 14.14 4.72
C LYS A 129 -1.68 12.71 5.13
N ILE A 130 -1.61 11.75 4.22
CA ILE A 130 -1.81 10.32 4.52
C ILE A 130 -0.76 9.84 5.53
N LYS A 131 0.51 10.20 5.34
CA LYS A 131 1.60 9.84 6.24
C LYS A 131 1.41 10.43 7.64
N SER A 132 1.10 11.72 7.76
CA SER A 132 0.87 12.37 9.04
C SER A 132 -0.35 11.81 9.79
N THR A 133 -1.41 11.48 9.06
CA THR A 133 -2.59 10.83 9.65
C THR A 133 -2.25 9.44 10.20
N TRP A 134 -1.44 8.67 9.49
CA TRP A 134 -0.96 7.37 9.96
C TRP A 134 -0.07 7.48 11.21
N GLU A 135 0.82 8.47 11.26
CA GLU A 135 1.64 8.72 12.45
C GLU A 135 0.79 9.09 13.68
N LEU A 136 -0.26 9.87 13.45
CA LEU A 136 -1.23 10.21 14.48
C LEU A 136 -2.00 8.96 14.96
N GLU A 137 -2.49 8.14 14.03
CA GLU A 137 -3.17 6.87 14.34
C GLU A 137 -2.30 5.98 15.23
N LYS A 138 -1.01 5.81 14.89
CA LYS A 138 -0.06 5.05 15.71
C LYS A 138 0.08 5.60 17.14
N LYS A 139 0.16 6.92 17.29
CA LYS A 139 0.25 7.55 18.61
C LYS A 139 -1.00 7.29 19.44
N ILE A 140 -2.17 7.38 18.83
CA ILE A 140 -3.45 7.11 19.50
C ILE A 140 -3.53 5.63 19.93
N GLU A 141 -3.12 4.70 19.07
CA GLU A 141 -3.08 3.28 19.41
C GLU A 141 -2.13 2.98 20.59
N GLN A 142 -0.96 3.62 20.61
CA GLN A 142 -0.01 3.50 21.73
C GLN A 142 -0.59 4.05 23.04
N GLN A 143 -1.26 5.21 22.98
CA GLN A 143 -1.91 5.79 24.17
C GLN A 143 -3.06 4.91 24.66
N ALA A 144 -3.89 4.39 23.75
CA ALA A 144 -4.98 3.48 24.13
C ALA A 144 -4.44 2.20 24.78
N LYS A 145 -3.33 1.66 24.30
CA LYS A 145 -2.65 0.51 24.91
C LYS A 145 -2.16 0.83 26.31
N ALA A 146 -1.49 1.98 26.50
CA ALA A 146 -1.00 2.41 27.80
C ALA A 146 -2.13 2.60 28.83
N VAL A 147 -3.26 3.18 28.42
CA VAL A 147 -4.45 3.33 29.27
C VAL A 147 -5.01 1.95 29.67
N LYS A 148 -5.05 1.00 28.75
CA LYS A 148 -5.49 -0.37 29.03
C LYS A 148 -4.56 -1.05 30.05
N GLU A 149 -3.25 -0.95 29.87
CA GLU A 149 -2.25 -1.51 30.79
C GLU A 149 -2.36 -0.89 32.20
N LEU A 150 -2.56 0.43 32.28
CA LEU A 150 -2.80 1.12 33.55
C LEU A 150 -4.06 0.59 34.24
N ARG A 151 -5.17 0.50 33.54
CA ARG A 151 -6.42 -0.06 34.06
C ARG A 151 -6.20 -1.48 34.59
N ASP A 152 -5.54 -2.33 33.82
CA ASP A 152 -5.30 -3.72 34.18
C ASP A 152 -4.37 -3.81 35.41
N SER A 153 -3.40 -2.90 35.57
CA SER A 153 -2.55 -2.82 36.75
C SER A 153 -3.31 -2.37 37.99
N LEU A 154 -4.23 -1.39 37.86
CA LEU A 154 -5.09 -0.97 38.95
C LEU A 154 -6.03 -2.09 39.43
N VAL A 155 -6.64 -2.83 38.49
CA VAL A 155 -7.48 -3.97 38.81
C VAL A 155 -6.69 -5.03 39.59
N ARG A 156 -5.49 -5.39 39.15
CA ARG A 156 -4.62 -6.32 39.84
C ARG A 156 -4.29 -5.85 41.26
N ARG A 157 -3.93 -4.58 41.42
CA ARG A 157 -3.53 -4.01 42.69
C ARG A 157 -4.68 -3.96 43.72
N TYR A 158 -5.90 -3.60 43.28
CA TYR A 158 -7.01 -3.36 44.21
C TYR A 158 -7.94 -4.56 44.39
N TYR A 159 -8.01 -5.48 43.42
CA TYR A 159 -8.96 -6.60 43.47
C TYR A 159 -8.31 -7.98 43.49
N LEU A 160 -7.06 -8.13 43.05
CA LEU A 160 -6.39 -9.43 42.94
C LEU A 160 -5.17 -9.59 43.88
N SER A 161 -4.81 -8.56 44.64
CA SER A 161 -3.75 -8.58 45.65
C SER A 161 -4.31 -8.97 47.01
N MET A 162 -5.06 -10.10 47.07
CA MET A 162 -5.37 -10.78 48.33
C MET A 162 -4.41 -11.92 48.57
#